data_f6b576ebb8cdceeaed7f3563d87a9a8c
#
_entry.id   f6b576ebb8cdceeaed7f3563d87a9a8c
#
_cell.length_a   1.000
_cell.length_b   1.000
_cell.length_c   1.000
_cell.angle_alpha   90.00
_cell.angle_beta   90.00
_cell.angle_gamma   90.00
#
_symmetry.space_group_name_H-M   'P 1'
#
loop_
_entity.id
_entity.type
_entity.pdbx_description
1 polymer ?
#
loop_
_entity_poly.entity_id
_entity_poly.type
_entity_poly.pdbx_seq_one_letter_code
_entity_poly.pdbx_strand_id
1 'polypeptide(L)'
;KDLFKHYTRCAVLCMTNLGKLGIVNLNSEIEHLIKTKIVCNEPWYSGRSIMILSNEKSLNLFNGDIGICLILNGKPRVYFDNGQSFVPEILPKHQLSFAMTIHKSQGSEYEMVKIIIPTAITSNLLSKELIYTAVTRAKKSVEIFSDINNITSLKATIRQSTLNLNIM
;
A
#
# COMPACT_ATOMS: atom_id res chain seq x y z
N LYS A 1 12.01 3.90 14.72
CA LYS A 1 10.75 4.68 14.70
C LYS A 1 10.64 5.59 13.47
N ASP A 2 11.73 6.21 13.00
CA ASP A 2 11.68 7.14 11.86
C ASP A 2 11.40 6.44 10.52
N LEU A 3 11.81 5.20 10.35
CA LEU A 3 11.56 4.40 9.15
C LEU A 3 10.06 4.27 8.85
N PHE A 4 9.25 3.91 9.85
CA PHE A 4 7.80 3.75 9.71
C PHE A 4 7.06 5.08 9.59
N LYS A 5 7.57 6.17 10.16
CA LYS A 5 7.04 7.52 9.91
C LYS A 5 7.11 7.90 8.44
N HIS A 6 8.19 7.52 7.73
CA HIS A 6 8.29 7.75 6.30
C HIS A 6 7.31 6.87 5.52
N TYR A 7 7.14 5.61 5.92
CA TYR A 7 6.19 4.69 5.31
C TYR A 7 4.73 5.18 5.44
N THR A 8 4.35 5.73 6.60
CA THR A 8 2.99 6.25 6.83
C THR A 8 2.71 7.61 6.18
N ARG A 9 3.70 8.22 5.49
CA ARG A 9 3.49 9.49 4.79
C ARG A 9 2.59 9.33 3.56
N CYS A 10 2.70 8.21 2.84
CA CYS A 10 1.91 7.99 1.63
C CYS A 10 1.54 6.51 1.49
N ALA A 11 0.26 6.25 1.26
CA ALA A 11 -0.22 4.92 0.89
C ALA A 11 -0.83 4.93 -0.51
N VAL A 12 -0.54 3.87 -1.28
CA VAL A 12 -1.22 3.59 -2.55
C VAL A 12 -2.26 2.50 -2.31
N LEU A 13 -3.53 2.86 -2.42
CA LEU A 13 -4.67 1.98 -2.16
C LEU A 13 -5.34 1.58 -3.48
N CYS A 14 -5.50 0.29 -3.70
CA CYS A 14 -6.13 -0.27 -4.90
C CYS A 14 -7.43 -0.98 -4.53
N MET A 15 -8.37 -1.01 -5.46
CA MET A 15 -9.66 -1.69 -5.27
C MET A 15 -9.56 -3.20 -5.48
N THR A 16 -8.60 -3.66 -6.30
CA THR A 16 -8.49 -5.05 -6.74
C THR A 16 -7.11 -5.65 -6.49
N ASN A 17 -7.06 -6.97 -6.34
CA ASN A 17 -5.79 -7.71 -6.25
C ASN A 17 -5.18 -7.94 -7.64
N LEU A 18 -6.02 -8.30 -8.62
CA LEU A 18 -5.62 -8.70 -9.97
C LEU A 18 -5.97 -7.63 -11.00
N GLY A 19 -5.39 -7.79 -12.20
CA GLY A 19 -5.56 -6.85 -13.32
C GLY A 19 -4.43 -5.83 -13.42
N LYS A 20 -4.45 -5.03 -14.50
CA LYS A 20 -3.39 -4.06 -14.81
C LYS A 20 -3.13 -3.05 -13.67
N LEU A 21 -4.18 -2.60 -12.99
CA LEU A 21 -4.11 -1.68 -11.85
C LEU A 21 -4.40 -2.37 -10.51
N GLY A 22 -4.28 -3.69 -10.46
CA GLY A 22 -4.35 -4.48 -9.23
C GLY A 22 -3.03 -4.47 -8.46
N ILE A 23 -3.07 -4.77 -7.16
CA ILE A 23 -1.89 -4.69 -6.29
C ILE A 23 -0.72 -5.57 -6.75
N VAL A 24 -1.01 -6.73 -7.34
CA VAL A 24 0.05 -7.64 -7.79
C VAL A 24 0.90 -6.98 -8.87
N ASN A 25 0.25 -6.43 -9.91
CA ASN A 25 0.96 -5.79 -11.01
C ASN A 25 1.59 -4.47 -10.57
N LEU A 26 0.86 -3.62 -9.83
CA LEU A 26 1.38 -2.34 -9.37
C LEU A 26 2.60 -2.50 -8.46
N ASN A 27 2.59 -3.45 -7.55
CA ASN A 27 3.75 -3.75 -6.70
C ASN A 27 4.96 -4.20 -7.52
N SER A 28 4.74 -5.03 -8.55
CA SER A 28 5.81 -5.48 -9.46
C SER A 28 6.40 -4.30 -10.25
N GLU A 29 5.55 -3.45 -10.82
CA GLU A 29 5.99 -2.26 -11.56
C GLU A 29 6.74 -1.25 -10.67
N ILE A 30 6.24 -0.99 -9.47
CA ILE A 30 6.91 -0.11 -8.51
C ILE A 30 8.27 -0.69 -8.12
N GLU A 31 8.33 -1.99 -7.82
CA GLU A 31 9.61 -2.65 -7.50
C GLU A 31 10.60 -2.56 -8.66
N HIS A 32 10.14 -2.82 -9.88
CA HIS A 32 10.98 -2.69 -11.08
C HIS A 32 11.55 -1.28 -11.23
N LEU A 33 10.71 -0.26 -11.10
CA LEU A 33 11.15 1.14 -11.16
C LEU A 33 12.16 1.50 -10.06
N ILE A 34 11.94 1.03 -8.84
CA ILE A 34 12.88 1.24 -7.73
C ILE A 34 14.22 0.59 -8.05
N LYS A 35 14.21 -0.70 -8.42
CA LYS A 35 15.42 -1.46 -8.72
C LYS A 35 16.24 -0.84 -9.87
N THR A 36 15.56 -0.34 -10.90
CA THR A 36 16.21 0.37 -12.01
C THR A 36 16.90 1.65 -11.51
N LYS A 37 16.24 2.43 -10.65
CA LYS A 37 16.82 3.68 -10.11
C LYS A 37 18.03 3.46 -9.20
N ILE A 38 18.01 2.42 -8.37
CA ILE A 38 19.09 2.10 -7.43
C ILE A 38 20.14 1.16 -8.05
N VAL A 39 19.95 0.74 -9.30
CA VAL A 39 20.84 -0.21 -10.01
C VAL A 39 21.07 -1.48 -9.18
N CYS A 40 19.98 -2.11 -8.73
CA CYS A 40 20.02 -3.27 -7.85
C CYS A 40 19.25 -4.46 -8.46
N ASN A 41 19.92 -5.61 -8.57
CA ASN A 41 19.31 -6.85 -9.05
C ASN A 41 18.97 -7.83 -7.90
N GLU A 42 19.39 -7.52 -6.69
CA GLU A 42 19.17 -8.37 -5.53
C GLU A 42 17.66 -8.46 -5.17
N PRO A 43 17.20 -9.61 -4.68
CA PRO A 43 15.80 -9.77 -4.24
C PRO A 43 15.49 -8.90 -3.02
N TRP A 44 16.47 -8.66 -2.15
CA TRP A 44 16.33 -7.83 -0.96
C TRP A 44 17.23 -6.59 -1.05
N TYR A 45 16.62 -5.42 -0.86
CA TYR A 45 17.29 -4.12 -0.93
C TYR A 45 16.71 -3.15 0.11
N SER A 46 17.43 -2.13 0.46
CA SER A 46 16.97 -1.11 1.41
C SER A 46 15.75 -0.36 0.88
N GLY A 47 14.66 -0.34 1.66
CA GLY A 47 13.39 0.26 1.28
C GLY A 47 12.39 -0.73 0.67
N ARG A 48 12.75 -2.01 0.44
CA ARG A 48 11.77 -3.03 0.05
C ARG A 48 10.73 -3.18 1.16
N SER A 49 9.47 -2.94 0.82
CA SER A 49 8.34 -3.07 1.75
C SER A 49 7.56 -4.34 1.48
N ILE A 50 7.26 -5.08 2.54
CA ILE A 50 6.48 -6.32 2.50
C ILE A 50 5.33 -6.29 3.50
N MET A 51 4.31 -7.08 3.24
CA MET A 51 3.21 -7.36 4.16
C MET A 51 3.15 -8.85 4.46
N ILE A 52 3.06 -9.21 5.73
CA ILE A 52 2.86 -10.59 6.18
C ILE A 52 1.45 -11.06 5.80
N LEU A 53 1.35 -12.30 5.29
CA LEU A 53 0.10 -12.91 4.83
C LEU A 53 -0.41 -14.03 5.73
N SER A 54 0.40 -14.51 6.66
CA SER A 54 0.02 -15.58 7.59
C SER A 54 0.57 -15.29 8.97
N ASN A 55 -0.21 -15.61 10.01
CA ASN A 55 0.23 -15.45 11.39
C ASN A 55 1.36 -16.43 11.70
N GLU A 56 2.42 -15.92 12.32
CA GLU A 56 3.53 -16.72 12.85
C GLU A 56 3.78 -16.31 14.31
N LYS A 57 3.18 -17.08 15.22
CA LYS A 57 3.18 -16.77 16.65
C LYS A 57 4.57 -16.82 17.27
N SER A 58 5.44 -17.71 16.79
CA SER A 58 6.82 -17.84 17.29
C SER A 58 7.65 -16.59 17.04
N LEU A 59 7.33 -15.84 15.98
CA LEU A 59 7.98 -14.58 15.63
C LEU A 59 7.16 -13.35 16.09
N ASN A 60 5.98 -13.54 16.67
CA ASN A 60 5.03 -12.48 17.00
C ASN A 60 4.73 -11.60 15.78
N LEU A 61 4.52 -12.24 14.61
CA LEU A 61 4.14 -11.62 13.35
C LEU A 61 2.73 -12.06 12.95
N PHE A 62 1.93 -11.10 12.51
CA PHE A 62 0.53 -11.33 12.16
C PHE A 62 0.22 -10.89 10.73
N ASN A 63 -0.84 -11.47 10.17
CA ASN A 63 -1.35 -11.07 8.86
C ASN A 63 -1.70 -9.58 8.84
N GLY A 64 -1.06 -8.85 7.92
CA GLY A 64 -1.19 -7.40 7.80
C GLY A 64 0.01 -6.62 8.33
N ASP A 65 0.90 -7.24 9.12
CA ASP A 65 2.11 -6.57 9.60
C ASP A 65 2.99 -6.15 8.43
N ILE A 66 3.46 -4.92 8.48
CA ILE A 66 4.35 -4.33 7.48
C ILE A 66 5.79 -4.44 7.94
N GLY A 67 6.62 -4.97 7.06
CA GLY A 67 8.07 -5.03 7.23
C GLY A 67 8.80 -4.22 6.18
N ILE A 68 9.85 -3.51 6.58
CA ILE A 68 10.70 -2.74 5.69
C ILE A 68 12.13 -3.28 5.77
N CYS A 69 12.68 -3.67 4.62
CA CYS A 69 14.03 -4.17 4.52
C CYS A 69 15.05 -3.02 4.60
N LEU A 70 16.12 -3.26 5.34
CA LEU A 70 17.34 -2.46 5.32
C LEU A 70 18.55 -3.39 5.11
N ILE A 71 19.53 -2.92 4.37
CA ILE A 71 20.82 -3.59 4.23
C ILE A 71 21.78 -2.95 5.23
N LEU A 72 22.20 -3.71 6.24
CA LEU A 72 23.16 -3.27 7.23
C LEU A 72 24.38 -4.20 7.18
N ASN A 73 25.57 -3.62 7.01
CA ASN A 73 26.83 -4.35 6.86
C ASN A 73 26.75 -5.45 5.77
N GLY A 74 26.11 -5.12 4.62
CA GLY A 74 25.93 -6.03 3.49
C GLY A 74 24.88 -7.13 3.69
N LYS A 75 24.15 -7.15 4.82
CA LYS A 75 23.15 -8.19 5.12
C LYS A 75 21.74 -7.60 5.19
N PRO A 76 20.75 -8.23 4.55
CA PRO A 76 19.36 -7.80 4.63
C PRO A 76 18.74 -8.14 5.98
N ARG A 77 18.00 -7.20 6.54
CA ARG A 77 17.08 -7.43 7.68
C ARG A 77 15.77 -6.69 7.44
N VAL A 78 14.69 -7.34 7.77
CA VAL A 78 13.35 -6.75 7.68
C VAL A 78 12.91 -6.32 9.06
N TYR A 79 12.60 -5.04 9.20
CA TYR A 79 12.18 -4.38 10.44
C TYR A 79 10.68 -4.22 10.46
N PHE A 80 10.07 -4.44 11.61
CA PHE A 80 8.64 -4.29 11.86
C PHE A 80 8.37 -3.17 12.87
N ASP A 81 7.16 -2.60 12.86
CA ASP A 81 6.80 -1.46 13.73
C ASP A 81 6.80 -1.82 15.22
N ASN A 82 6.61 -3.10 15.56
CA ASN A 82 6.73 -3.64 16.91
C ASN A 82 8.18 -3.64 17.46
N GLY A 83 9.15 -3.13 16.70
CA GLY A 83 10.56 -3.05 17.04
C GLY A 83 11.36 -4.32 16.75
N GLN A 84 10.73 -5.39 16.29
CA GLN A 84 11.41 -6.63 15.92
C GLN A 84 12.06 -6.53 14.53
N SER A 85 13.07 -7.37 14.31
CA SER A 85 13.69 -7.50 12.98
C SER A 85 14.17 -8.92 12.76
N PHE A 86 14.01 -9.38 11.53
CA PHE A 86 14.34 -10.75 11.12
C PHE A 86 15.13 -10.77 9.82
N VAL A 87 15.91 -11.84 9.64
CA VAL A 87 16.48 -12.16 8.33
C VAL A 87 15.38 -12.64 7.40
N PRO A 88 15.45 -12.37 6.09
CA PRO A 88 14.37 -12.70 5.15
C PRO A 88 13.98 -14.17 5.13
N GLU A 89 14.93 -15.07 5.35
CA GLU A 89 14.79 -16.52 5.21
C GLU A 89 13.83 -17.16 6.22
N ILE A 90 13.63 -16.50 7.37
CA ILE A 90 12.72 -17.02 8.42
C ILE A 90 11.34 -16.37 8.40
N LEU A 91 11.13 -15.40 7.49
CA LEU A 91 9.85 -14.70 7.41
C LEU A 91 8.74 -15.64 6.93
N PRO A 92 7.54 -15.55 7.50
CA PRO A 92 6.38 -16.29 7.01
C PRO A 92 5.97 -15.81 5.61
N LYS A 93 4.92 -16.40 5.06
CA LYS A 93 4.39 -16.00 3.76
C LYS A 93 4.12 -14.49 3.73
N HIS A 94 4.66 -13.82 2.74
CA HIS A 94 4.57 -12.36 2.59
C HIS A 94 4.45 -11.96 1.11
N GLN A 95 4.11 -10.70 0.87
CA GLN A 95 4.06 -10.09 -0.47
C GLN A 95 4.62 -8.67 -0.42
N LEU A 96 4.91 -8.08 -1.58
CA LEU A 96 5.24 -6.65 -1.68
C LEU A 96 4.08 -5.79 -1.18
N SER A 97 4.39 -4.65 -0.56
CA SER A 97 3.40 -3.74 0.02
C SER A 97 3.66 -2.25 -0.27
N PHE A 98 4.21 -1.93 -1.45
CA PHE A 98 4.23 -0.55 -1.94
C PHE A 98 2.82 -0.05 -2.25
N ALA A 99 1.97 -0.94 -2.77
CA ALA A 99 0.53 -0.75 -2.91
C ALA A 99 -0.20 -1.87 -2.15
N MET A 100 -1.37 -1.55 -1.57
CA MET A 100 -2.22 -2.51 -0.86
C MET A 100 -3.68 -2.32 -1.22
N THR A 101 -4.53 -3.31 -0.91
CA THR A 101 -5.97 -3.13 -1.08
C THR A 101 -6.54 -2.21 0.01
N ILE A 102 -7.65 -1.53 -0.33
CA ILE A 102 -8.37 -0.68 0.63
C ILE A 102 -8.72 -1.47 1.90
N HIS A 103 -9.16 -2.73 1.77
CA HIS A 103 -9.46 -3.58 2.92
C HIS A 103 -8.26 -3.80 3.86
N LYS A 104 -7.07 -3.99 3.29
CA LYS A 104 -5.83 -4.20 4.06
C LYS A 104 -5.34 -2.94 4.77
N SER A 105 -5.81 -1.76 4.36
CA SER A 105 -5.50 -0.49 5.03
C SER A 105 -6.42 -0.17 6.22
N GLN A 106 -7.43 -0.99 6.48
CA GLN A 106 -8.34 -0.78 7.61
C GLN A 106 -7.57 -0.80 8.94
N GLY A 107 -7.86 0.15 9.80
CA GLY A 107 -7.14 0.35 11.07
C GLY A 107 -5.86 1.19 10.96
N SER A 108 -5.36 1.46 9.76
CA SER A 108 -4.18 2.31 9.55
C SER A 108 -4.58 3.70 9.04
N GLU A 109 -3.73 4.69 9.29
CA GLU A 109 -3.90 6.07 8.82
C GLU A 109 -2.60 6.58 8.22
N TYR A 110 -2.71 7.41 7.17
CA TYR A 110 -1.58 7.93 6.39
C TYR A 110 -1.70 9.45 6.24
N GLU A 111 -0.60 10.16 6.04
CA GLU A 111 -0.69 11.59 5.76
C GLU A 111 -1.36 11.85 4.40
N MET A 112 -0.97 11.11 3.39
CA MET A 112 -1.51 11.18 2.03
C MET A 112 -1.98 9.80 1.58
N VAL A 113 -3.09 9.72 0.87
CA VAL A 113 -3.59 8.48 0.26
C VAL A 113 -3.78 8.69 -1.24
N LYS A 114 -3.21 7.79 -2.02
CA LYS A 114 -3.41 7.69 -3.47
C LYS A 114 -4.34 6.51 -3.75
N ILE A 115 -5.53 6.78 -4.30
CA ILE A 115 -6.53 5.75 -4.60
C ILE A 115 -6.50 5.44 -6.09
N ILE A 116 -6.26 4.18 -6.43
CA ILE A 116 -6.24 3.70 -7.81
C ILE A 116 -7.55 2.98 -8.13
N ILE A 117 -8.32 3.55 -9.05
CA ILE A 117 -9.60 3.00 -9.51
C ILE A 117 -9.41 2.51 -10.95
N PRO A 118 -9.50 1.19 -11.24
CA PRO A 118 -9.39 0.68 -12.59
C PRO A 118 -10.50 1.15 -13.51
N THR A 119 -10.19 1.37 -14.80
CA THR A 119 -11.13 1.83 -15.83
C THR A 119 -12.30 0.84 -16.04
N ALA A 120 -12.01 -0.47 -16.02
CA ALA A 120 -12.98 -1.54 -16.23
C ALA A 120 -13.40 -2.17 -14.90
N ILE A 121 -13.94 -1.36 -13.98
CA ILE A 121 -14.47 -1.88 -12.73
C ILE A 121 -15.97 -2.15 -12.86
N THR A 122 -16.41 -3.32 -12.44
CA THR A 122 -17.85 -3.61 -12.35
C THR A 122 -18.45 -2.75 -11.24
N SER A 123 -19.66 -2.25 -11.43
CA SER A 123 -20.39 -1.38 -10.49
C SER A 123 -20.44 -1.94 -9.05
N ASN A 124 -20.40 -3.27 -8.90
CA ASN A 124 -20.45 -3.94 -7.61
C ASN A 124 -19.14 -3.79 -6.78
N LEU A 125 -18.00 -3.51 -7.43
CA LEU A 125 -16.72 -3.29 -6.75
C LEU A 125 -16.48 -1.81 -6.44
N LEU A 126 -17.14 -0.90 -7.15
CA LEU A 126 -17.08 0.54 -6.93
C LEU A 126 -18.19 0.96 -5.95
N SER A 127 -18.13 0.49 -4.72
CA SER A 127 -19.08 0.89 -3.70
C SER A 127 -18.67 2.21 -3.03
N LYS A 128 -19.67 2.99 -2.62
CA LYS A 128 -19.47 4.24 -1.87
C LYS A 128 -18.73 4.00 -0.56
N GLU A 129 -19.06 2.90 0.11
CA GLU A 129 -18.47 2.48 1.37
C GLU A 129 -16.99 2.19 1.22
N LEU A 130 -16.59 1.57 0.11
CA LEU A 130 -15.19 1.27 -0.16
C LEU A 130 -14.38 2.55 -0.41
N ILE A 131 -14.93 3.48 -1.22
CA ILE A 131 -14.29 4.79 -1.45
C ILE A 131 -14.24 5.59 -0.15
N TYR A 132 -15.31 5.62 0.63
CA TYR A 132 -15.33 6.29 1.92
C TYR A 132 -14.26 5.71 2.85
N THR A 133 -14.16 4.38 2.91
CA THR A 133 -13.11 3.70 3.70
C THR A 133 -11.70 4.13 3.26
N ALA A 134 -11.44 4.22 1.96
CA ALA A 134 -10.15 4.65 1.44
C ALA A 134 -9.85 6.12 1.77
N VAL A 135 -10.82 7.01 1.56
CA VAL A 135 -10.66 8.46 1.82
C VAL A 135 -10.41 8.73 3.29
N THR A 136 -11.12 8.03 4.20
CA THR A 136 -10.94 8.20 5.65
C THR A 136 -9.61 7.66 6.18
N ARG A 137 -8.79 7.00 5.36
CA ARG A 137 -7.40 6.63 5.72
C ARG A 137 -6.43 7.82 5.64
N ALA A 138 -6.81 8.91 4.98
CA ALA A 138 -5.97 10.09 4.81
C ALA A 138 -6.15 11.10 5.95
N LYS A 139 -5.03 11.58 6.50
CA LYS A 139 -5.01 12.68 7.50
C LYS A 139 -4.96 14.07 6.85
N LYS A 140 -4.30 14.19 5.67
CA LYS A 140 -4.02 15.50 5.05
C LYS A 140 -4.61 15.61 3.65
N SER A 141 -4.35 14.64 2.77
CA SER A 141 -4.75 14.73 1.37
C SER A 141 -5.06 13.37 0.75
N VAL A 142 -5.95 13.40 -0.24
CA VAL A 142 -6.31 12.26 -1.08
C VAL A 142 -6.14 12.64 -2.53
N GLU A 143 -5.46 11.78 -3.29
CA GLU A 143 -5.39 11.83 -4.74
C GLU A 143 -6.11 10.60 -5.31
N ILE A 144 -6.99 10.81 -6.30
CA ILE A 144 -7.72 9.72 -6.95
C ILE A 144 -7.29 9.63 -8.40
N PHE A 145 -6.77 8.47 -8.78
CA PHE A 145 -6.39 8.12 -10.14
C PHE A 145 -7.46 7.22 -10.73
N SER A 146 -8.24 7.75 -11.68
CA SER A 146 -9.34 7.03 -12.31
C SER A 146 -9.61 7.58 -13.70
N ASP A 147 -10.37 6.82 -14.50
CA ASP A 147 -11.03 7.38 -15.67
C ASP A 147 -12.12 8.39 -15.25
N ILE A 148 -12.29 9.44 -16.03
CA ILE A 148 -13.23 10.54 -15.76
C ILE A 148 -14.68 10.04 -15.61
N ASN A 149 -15.05 9.02 -16.36
CA ASN A 149 -16.39 8.40 -16.31
C ASN A 149 -16.70 7.73 -14.96
N ASN A 150 -15.69 7.16 -14.31
CA ASN A 150 -15.85 6.56 -12.99
C ASN A 150 -16.01 7.64 -11.89
N ILE A 151 -15.32 8.77 -12.03
CA ILE A 151 -15.40 9.87 -11.07
C ILE A 151 -16.76 10.58 -11.16
N THR A 152 -17.33 10.75 -12.34
CA THR A 152 -18.64 11.39 -12.52
C THR A 152 -19.77 10.58 -11.91
N SER A 153 -19.69 9.25 -11.92
CA SER A 153 -20.65 8.39 -11.23
C SER A 153 -20.56 8.48 -9.69
N LEU A 154 -19.38 8.85 -9.16
CA LEU A 154 -19.14 9.04 -7.72
C LEU A 154 -19.53 10.45 -7.23
N LYS A 155 -19.43 11.49 -8.07
CA LYS A 155 -19.74 12.88 -7.69
C LYS A 155 -21.17 13.08 -7.16
N ALA A 156 -22.11 12.25 -7.57
CA ALA A 156 -23.48 12.29 -7.08
C ALA A 156 -23.62 11.93 -5.59
N THR A 157 -22.54 11.51 -4.92
CA THR A 157 -22.62 10.87 -3.62
C THR A 157 -21.66 11.40 -2.55
N ILE A 158 -20.61 12.12 -2.93
CA ILE A 158 -19.67 12.69 -1.96
C ILE A 158 -20.25 14.02 -1.47
N ARG A 159 -20.87 14.03 -0.30
CA ARG A 159 -21.11 15.26 0.46
C ARG A 159 -19.74 15.90 0.72
N GLN A 160 -19.59 17.20 0.41
CA GLN A 160 -18.41 17.99 0.71
C GLN A 160 -18.02 17.81 2.19
N SER A 161 -17.05 16.95 2.45
CA SER A 161 -16.26 17.04 3.66
C SER A 161 -15.06 17.93 3.36
N THR A 162 -14.56 18.62 4.37
CA THR A 162 -13.49 19.62 4.31
C THR A 162 -12.13 19.12 3.82
N LEU A 163 -12.08 18.06 3.03
CA LEU A 163 -10.90 17.53 2.37
C LEU A 163 -10.77 18.16 0.98
N ASN A 164 -9.68 18.89 0.75
CA ASN A 164 -9.31 19.36 -0.60
C ASN A 164 -9.01 18.14 -1.47
N LEU A 165 -9.97 17.72 -2.28
CA LEU A 165 -9.80 16.70 -3.30
C LEU A 165 -9.19 17.38 -4.54
N ASN A 166 -7.88 17.23 -4.73
CA ASN A 166 -7.23 17.53 -6.00
C ASN A 166 -7.46 16.35 -6.95
N ILE A 167 -8.29 16.54 -7.95
CA ILE A 167 -8.53 15.61 -9.06
C ILE A 167 -7.58 16.04 -10.17
N MET A 168 -6.52 15.28 -10.42
CA MET A 168 -5.66 15.39 -11.60
C MET A 168 -6.13 14.45 -12.69
#